data_bc3d1a9e3c0040c74c95f7aee608ad9e
#
_entry.id   bc3d1a9e3c0040c74c95f7aee608ad9e
#
_cell.length_a   1.000
_cell.length_b   1.000
_cell.length_c   1.000
_cell.angle_alpha   90.00
_cell.angle_beta   90.00
_cell.angle_gamma   90.00
#
_symmetry.space_group_name_H-M   'P 1'
#
loop_
_entity.id
_entity.type
_entity.pdbx_description
1 polymer ?
#
loop_
_entity_poly.entity_id
_entity_poly.type
_entity_poly.pdbx_seq_one_letter_code
_entity_poly.pdbx_strand_id
1 'polypeptide(L)'
;MRTSKVFVTILVLVAVAGAAVGFVERRPLIAWYHTFADRGGAKGLYYCPMHPAFTSDRPGNCAICGMSLVKREAADVPAGGQKGAGGEKKLLYYRNPMNPQVTSPVPMKDQMGMDYVPVYEEQGIQAHPGVYISPEKQQLIGVKKGKVEVRKLSGQILTVGRVAYDPALFTAQQEYLQILKGRQSAQKANLDGVDEQSVSLLKATRYKLLLMGMSNAEIDALEKQGKAETNLYLPTDEDKNVWVYITIYEYEAGLVSEGMPVQVDTLAYPGQTFQGRIVSITPLLEAATRTLKARALVENPGGKLKLEMFANARIDYELGEKLAVPEDAVMHAGARDIVYVVDPNGYFEPKTVKLGAKAQGYYEVLQGLTAGEDVVTSANFLVDSESKLNAVLNQMADPNQPRGDHQ
;
A
#
# COMPACT_ATOMS: atom_id res chain seq x y z
N MET A 1 1.48 -69.64 48.93
CA MET A 1 1.64 -68.38 48.17
C MET A 1 0.42 -67.49 48.08
N ARG A 2 -0.67 -67.74 48.79
CA ARG A 2 -1.95 -66.88 48.72
C ARG A 2 -2.06 -65.87 49.89
N THR A 3 -1.31 -66.04 50.98
CA THR A 3 -1.38 -65.19 52.20
C THR A 3 -0.57 -63.87 52.05
N SER A 4 0.47 -63.85 51.23
CA SER A 4 1.34 -62.68 51.04
C SER A 4 0.68 -61.57 50.30
N LYS A 5 -0.19 -61.85 49.36
CA LYS A 5 -0.91 -60.81 48.53
C LYS A 5 -2.00 -60.09 49.32
N VAL A 6 -2.65 -60.78 50.25
CA VAL A 6 -3.69 -60.19 51.11
C VAL A 6 -3.07 -59.21 52.13
N PHE A 7 -1.89 -59.56 52.66
CA PHE A 7 -1.16 -58.69 53.62
C PHE A 7 -0.68 -57.38 52.93
N VAL A 8 -0.18 -57.48 51.72
CA VAL A 8 0.24 -56.28 50.93
C VAL A 8 -0.95 -55.39 50.60
N THR A 9 -2.08 -55.95 50.25
CA THR A 9 -3.29 -55.16 49.92
C THR A 9 -3.86 -54.46 51.15
N ILE A 10 -3.86 -55.09 52.32
CA ILE A 10 -4.31 -54.44 53.54
C ILE A 10 -3.32 -53.34 53.99
N LEU A 11 -2.03 -53.50 53.80
CA LEU A 11 -1.03 -52.50 54.17
C LEU A 11 -1.15 -51.25 53.25
N VAL A 12 -1.41 -51.44 51.98
CA VAL A 12 -1.65 -50.35 51.04
C VAL A 12 -2.93 -49.60 51.35
N LEU A 13 -4.03 -50.34 51.74
CA LEU A 13 -5.29 -49.70 52.11
C LEU A 13 -5.18 -48.88 53.39
N VAL A 14 -4.40 -49.38 54.39
CA VAL A 14 -4.13 -48.62 55.63
C VAL A 14 -3.29 -47.39 55.37
N ALA A 15 -2.30 -47.47 54.48
CA ALA A 15 -1.48 -46.32 54.09
C ALA A 15 -2.28 -45.24 53.34
N VAL A 16 -3.23 -45.66 52.46
CA VAL A 16 -4.10 -44.73 51.74
C VAL A 16 -5.13 -44.10 52.66
N ALA A 17 -5.71 -44.87 53.61
CA ALA A 17 -6.61 -44.35 54.62
C ALA A 17 -5.88 -43.36 55.58
N GLY A 18 -4.66 -43.66 56.00
CA GLY A 18 -3.86 -42.77 56.83
C GLY A 18 -3.50 -41.43 56.11
N ALA A 19 -3.19 -41.51 54.83
CA ALA A 19 -2.92 -40.32 54.00
C ALA A 19 -4.21 -39.45 53.81
N ALA A 20 -5.37 -40.09 53.68
CA ALA A 20 -6.66 -39.37 53.53
C ALA A 20 -7.06 -38.66 54.84
N VAL A 21 -6.85 -39.28 56.00
CA VAL A 21 -7.15 -38.66 57.30
C VAL A 21 -6.19 -37.50 57.58
N GLY A 22 -4.88 -37.67 57.26
CA GLY A 22 -3.89 -36.60 57.40
C GLY A 22 -4.13 -35.39 56.49
N PHE A 23 -4.78 -35.63 55.35
CA PHE A 23 -5.13 -34.54 54.40
C PHE A 23 -6.38 -33.75 54.84
N VAL A 24 -7.35 -34.44 55.50
CA VAL A 24 -8.56 -33.78 56.01
C VAL A 24 -8.29 -32.94 57.26
N GLU A 25 -7.37 -33.43 58.18
CA GLU A 25 -7.02 -32.64 59.38
C GLU A 25 -6.09 -31.43 59.08
N ARG A 26 -5.39 -31.41 57.98
CA ARG A 26 -4.55 -30.25 57.64
C ARG A 26 -5.34 -29.03 57.17
N ARG A 27 -6.57 -29.17 56.75
CA ARG A 27 -7.40 -28.04 56.26
C ARG A 27 -7.66 -26.96 57.33
N PRO A 28 -7.94 -27.23 58.60
CA PRO A 28 -8.15 -26.16 59.57
C PRO A 28 -6.85 -25.44 59.97
N LEU A 29 -5.68 -26.09 59.90
CA LEU A 29 -4.41 -25.46 60.21
C LEU A 29 -3.97 -24.50 59.14
N ILE A 30 -4.21 -24.80 57.86
CA ILE A 30 -3.90 -23.91 56.74
C ILE A 30 -4.86 -22.73 56.73
N ALA A 31 -6.13 -22.93 57.02
CA ALA A 31 -7.10 -21.84 57.12
C ALA A 31 -6.77 -20.89 58.28
N TRP A 32 -6.29 -21.42 59.40
CA TRP A 32 -5.86 -20.61 60.56
C TRP A 32 -4.59 -19.85 60.29
N TYR A 33 -3.62 -20.40 59.53
CA TYR A 33 -2.40 -19.71 59.12
C TYR A 33 -2.69 -18.54 58.14
N HIS A 34 -3.62 -18.71 57.22
CA HIS A 34 -4.07 -17.63 56.33
C HIS A 34 -4.81 -16.52 57.09
N THR A 35 -5.53 -16.85 58.15
CA THR A 35 -6.23 -15.84 58.96
C THR A 35 -5.29 -15.05 59.87
N PHE A 36 -4.11 -15.58 60.21
CA PHE A 36 -3.10 -14.86 60.99
C PHE A 36 -2.09 -14.08 60.14
N ALA A 37 -1.82 -14.53 58.91
CA ALA A 37 -0.92 -13.87 57.97
C ALA A 37 -1.53 -12.58 57.36
N ASP A 38 -2.83 -12.43 57.40
CA ASP A 38 -3.54 -11.29 56.80
C ASP A 38 -3.74 -10.08 57.73
N ARG A 39 -2.99 -10.04 58.86
CA ARG A 39 -2.96 -8.88 59.75
C ARG A 39 -1.88 -7.84 59.42
N GLY A 40 -1.21 -7.98 58.24
CA GLY A 40 -0.40 -6.96 57.62
C GLY A 40 -1.30 -6.10 56.73
N GLY A 41 -2.05 -5.15 57.27
CA GLY A 41 -3.07 -4.38 56.60
C GLY A 41 -2.56 -3.68 55.32
N ALA A 42 -3.01 -4.17 54.18
CA ALA A 42 -3.07 -3.34 53.02
C ALA A 42 -3.98 -2.13 53.33
N LYS A 43 -3.39 -0.95 53.50
CA LYS A 43 -4.12 0.31 53.69
C LYS A 43 -5.04 0.49 52.51
N GLY A 44 -6.36 0.31 52.71
CA GLY A 44 -7.34 0.50 51.66
C GLY A 44 -7.34 1.95 51.24
N LEU A 45 -7.10 2.23 49.96
CA LEU A 45 -7.21 3.55 49.41
C LEU A 45 -8.68 3.86 49.13
N TYR A 46 -9.20 4.93 49.73
CA TYR A 46 -10.57 5.43 49.52
C TYR A 46 -10.51 6.64 48.58
N TYR A 47 -11.44 6.77 47.66
CA TYR A 47 -11.53 7.90 46.73
C TYR A 47 -12.95 8.46 46.63
N CYS A 48 -13.06 9.70 46.19
CA CYS A 48 -14.36 10.31 45.94
C CYS A 48 -14.79 10.07 44.48
N PRO A 49 -15.99 9.48 44.22
CA PRO A 49 -16.47 9.24 42.87
C PRO A 49 -16.60 10.51 42.00
N MET A 50 -16.89 11.65 42.60
CA MET A 50 -17.00 12.95 41.92
C MET A 50 -15.69 13.70 41.80
N HIS A 51 -14.69 13.41 42.67
CA HIS A 51 -13.35 13.97 42.66
C HIS A 51 -12.30 12.88 42.74
N PRO A 52 -12.01 12.17 41.66
CA PRO A 52 -11.12 10.99 41.66
C PRO A 52 -9.69 11.28 42.17
N ALA A 53 -9.26 12.54 42.08
CA ALA A 53 -7.97 12.97 42.60
C ALA A 53 -7.94 13.10 44.14
N PHE A 54 -9.11 13.16 44.83
CA PHE A 54 -9.17 13.16 46.26
C PHE A 54 -9.19 11.76 46.81
N THR A 55 -8.08 11.34 47.40
CA THR A 55 -7.87 10.02 47.98
C THR A 55 -7.55 10.12 49.47
N SER A 56 -7.96 9.10 50.26
CA SER A 56 -7.69 8.99 51.70
C SER A 56 -7.33 7.54 52.05
N ASP A 57 -6.50 7.39 53.04
CA ASP A 57 -6.14 6.10 53.66
C ASP A 57 -7.17 5.60 54.69
N ARG A 58 -8.24 6.40 54.95
CA ARG A 58 -9.31 6.10 55.91
C ARG A 58 -10.68 6.38 55.30
N PRO A 59 -11.72 5.65 55.73
CA PRO A 59 -13.10 5.95 55.35
C PRO A 59 -13.50 7.32 55.93
N GLY A 60 -14.23 8.10 55.17
CA GLY A 60 -14.66 9.45 55.56
C GLY A 60 -15.43 10.15 54.45
N ASN A 61 -15.65 11.45 54.56
CA ASN A 61 -16.30 12.24 53.55
C ASN A 61 -15.28 13.09 52.78
N CYS A 62 -15.57 13.35 51.51
CA CYS A 62 -14.76 14.19 50.66
C CYS A 62 -14.82 15.64 51.16
N ALA A 63 -13.67 16.26 51.41
CA ALA A 63 -13.58 17.64 51.90
C ALA A 63 -14.07 18.70 50.89
N ILE A 64 -14.20 18.31 49.59
CA ILE A 64 -14.61 19.22 48.51
C ILE A 64 -16.13 19.21 48.31
N CYS A 65 -16.79 18.04 48.37
CA CYS A 65 -18.21 17.92 48.07
C CYS A 65 -19.05 17.23 49.18
N GLY A 66 -18.44 16.80 50.27
CA GLY A 66 -19.14 16.19 51.42
C GLY A 66 -19.59 14.72 51.20
N MET A 67 -19.39 14.14 50.02
CA MET A 67 -19.81 12.77 49.73
C MET A 67 -18.89 11.74 50.40
N SER A 68 -19.46 10.59 50.80
CA SER A 68 -18.72 9.48 51.41
C SER A 68 -17.71 8.90 50.43
N LEU A 69 -16.50 8.67 50.89
CA LEU A 69 -15.44 8.05 50.12
C LEU A 69 -15.71 6.54 49.91
N VAL A 70 -15.50 6.06 48.72
CA VAL A 70 -15.66 4.66 48.35
C VAL A 70 -14.30 3.94 48.38
N LYS A 71 -14.29 2.75 48.97
CA LYS A 71 -13.08 1.94 49.01
C LYS A 71 -12.74 1.43 47.60
N ARG A 72 -11.52 1.66 47.16
CA ARG A 72 -11.02 1.15 45.87
C ARG A 72 -10.76 -0.34 46.01
N GLU A 73 -11.53 -1.20 45.35
CA GLU A 73 -11.25 -2.62 45.29
C GLU A 73 -10.07 -2.85 44.31
N ALA A 74 -9.24 -3.86 44.61
CA ALA A 74 -7.99 -4.13 43.90
C ALA A 74 -8.15 -4.54 42.42
N ALA A 75 -9.40 -4.59 41.90
CA ALA A 75 -9.70 -4.90 40.51
C ALA A 75 -9.62 -3.69 39.56
N ASP A 76 -9.62 -2.45 40.08
CA ASP A 76 -9.63 -1.22 39.29
C ASP A 76 -8.26 -0.53 39.20
N VAL A 77 -7.19 -1.17 39.54
CA VAL A 77 -5.86 -0.69 39.28
C VAL A 77 -5.40 -1.28 37.95
N PRO A 78 -5.33 -0.52 36.84
CA PRO A 78 -4.57 -0.96 35.69
C PRO A 78 -3.14 -1.22 36.20
N ALA A 79 -2.67 -2.45 36.01
CA ALA A 79 -1.32 -2.86 36.34
C ALA A 79 -0.31 -2.13 35.46
N GLY A 80 -0.03 -0.88 35.81
CA GLY A 80 0.95 0.01 35.22
C GLY A 80 2.08 0.28 36.19
N GLY A 81 2.83 -0.75 36.49
CA GLY A 81 3.98 -0.69 37.37
C GLY A 81 4.91 -1.84 37.09
N GLN A 82 5.26 -2.11 35.85
CA GLN A 82 6.46 -2.86 35.53
C GLN A 82 7.64 -2.01 35.99
N LYS A 83 8.36 -2.51 37.02
CA LYS A 83 9.72 -2.12 37.28
C LYS A 83 10.55 -2.46 36.05
N GLY A 84 10.63 -1.52 35.11
CA GLY A 84 11.66 -1.48 34.10
C GLY A 84 12.98 -1.28 34.79
N ALA A 85 13.98 -2.04 34.40
CA ALA A 85 15.35 -1.99 34.83
C ALA A 85 15.83 -0.53 34.97
N GLY A 86 16.29 -0.17 36.19
CA GLY A 86 16.68 1.18 36.51
C GLY A 86 17.92 1.64 35.77
N GLY A 87 17.72 2.53 34.81
CA GLY A 87 18.71 3.55 34.49
C GLY A 87 18.40 4.71 35.43
N GLU A 88 19.36 5.15 36.25
CA GLU A 88 19.23 6.35 37.09
C GLU A 88 18.89 7.55 36.15
N LYS A 89 17.66 8.03 36.23
CA LYS A 89 17.26 9.24 35.51
C LYS A 89 18.02 10.40 36.13
N LYS A 90 18.96 10.98 35.42
CA LYS A 90 19.74 12.13 35.86
C LYS A 90 18.82 13.33 35.96
N LEU A 91 18.69 13.87 37.21
CA LEU A 91 17.94 15.09 37.46
C LEU A 91 18.69 16.30 36.87
N LEU A 92 18.04 17.06 36.00
CA LEU A 92 18.61 18.26 35.37
C LEU A 92 18.41 19.51 36.23
N TYR A 93 17.18 19.78 36.60
CA TYR A 93 16.81 20.97 37.40
C TYR A 93 15.38 20.81 37.92
N TYR A 94 15.00 21.73 38.78
CA TYR A 94 13.62 21.92 39.26
C TYR A 94 12.99 23.13 38.59
N ARG A 95 11.73 23.06 38.18
CA ARG A 95 11.00 24.11 37.46
C ARG A 95 9.80 24.59 38.26
N ASN A 96 9.59 25.91 38.27
CA ASN A 96 8.41 26.51 38.91
C ASN A 96 7.14 26.11 38.14
N PRO A 97 6.11 25.55 38.82
CA PRO A 97 4.88 25.12 38.15
C PRO A 97 4.06 26.28 37.53
N MET A 98 4.14 27.49 38.10
CA MET A 98 3.41 28.66 37.59
C MET A 98 4.21 29.48 36.59
N ASN A 99 5.53 29.48 36.68
CA ASN A 99 6.40 30.17 35.73
C ASN A 99 7.48 29.21 35.22
N PRO A 100 7.25 28.50 34.11
CA PRO A 100 8.16 27.50 33.56
C PRO A 100 9.56 28.01 33.21
N GLN A 101 9.75 29.30 33.08
CA GLN A 101 11.05 29.90 32.76
C GLN A 101 11.96 30.02 33.99
N VAL A 102 11.40 29.93 35.19
CA VAL A 102 12.16 30.01 36.44
C VAL A 102 12.55 28.59 36.86
N THR A 103 13.86 28.31 36.85
CA THR A 103 14.43 27.02 37.18
C THR A 103 15.41 27.12 38.33
N SER A 104 15.61 26.04 39.07
CA SER A 104 16.56 25.93 40.19
C SER A 104 17.31 24.61 40.15
N PRO A 105 18.60 24.56 40.47
CA PRO A 105 19.35 23.31 40.59
C PRO A 105 19.02 22.52 41.85
N VAL A 106 18.29 23.11 42.79
CA VAL A 106 17.90 22.48 44.08
C VAL A 106 16.39 22.55 44.27
N PRO A 107 15.78 21.61 45.01
CA PRO A 107 14.37 21.70 45.35
C PRO A 107 14.08 22.92 46.18
N MET A 108 13.14 23.74 45.75
CA MET A 108 12.70 24.94 46.47
C MET A 108 11.21 25.18 46.29
N LYS A 109 10.66 26.07 47.11
CA LYS A 109 9.27 26.52 47.02
C LYS A 109 9.19 27.90 46.38
N ASP A 110 8.11 28.14 45.66
CA ASP A 110 7.82 29.46 45.12
C ASP A 110 7.28 30.41 46.20
N GLN A 111 7.01 31.66 45.81
CA GLN A 111 6.48 32.69 46.71
C GLN A 111 5.09 32.35 47.28
N MET A 112 4.38 31.39 46.65
CA MET A 112 3.06 30.90 47.07
C MET A 112 3.13 29.57 47.85
N GLY A 113 4.33 29.06 48.12
CA GLY A 113 4.57 27.83 48.89
C GLY A 113 4.49 26.53 48.10
N MET A 114 4.37 26.57 46.75
CA MET A 114 4.33 25.40 45.90
C MET A 114 5.73 24.88 45.63
N ASP A 115 5.90 23.53 45.68
CA ASP A 115 7.16 22.88 45.38
C ASP A 115 7.48 22.95 43.89
N TYR A 116 8.73 23.20 43.52
CA TYR A 116 9.24 23.09 42.17
C TYR A 116 9.21 21.64 41.72
N VAL A 117 8.81 21.42 40.48
CA VAL A 117 8.69 20.08 39.85
C VAL A 117 10.05 19.64 39.31
N PRO A 118 10.56 18.45 39.68
CA PRO A 118 11.82 17.92 39.14
C PRO A 118 11.70 17.59 37.65
N VAL A 119 12.65 18.09 36.87
CA VAL A 119 12.82 17.76 35.45
C VAL A 119 14.05 16.86 35.33
N TYR A 120 13.82 15.64 34.85
CA TYR A 120 14.86 14.66 34.60
C TYR A 120 15.35 14.73 33.17
N GLU A 121 16.63 14.39 32.96
CA GLU A 121 17.14 14.14 31.62
C GLU A 121 16.37 12.95 31.05
N GLU A 122 15.43 13.20 30.14
CA GLU A 122 14.90 12.14 29.29
C GLU A 122 16.10 11.69 28.47
N GLN A 123 16.55 10.45 28.74
CA GLN A 123 17.63 9.83 27.97
C GLN A 123 17.30 10.01 26.50
N GLY A 124 18.16 10.76 25.82
CA GLY A 124 17.98 11.30 24.48
C GLY A 124 16.90 10.60 23.72
N ILE A 125 15.82 11.29 23.48
CA ILE A 125 14.97 10.98 22.36
C ILE A 125 15.94 11.00 21.18
N GLN A 126 16.49 9.83 20.82
CA GLN A 126 17.07 9.69 19.48
C GLN A 126 15.97 10.23 18.61
N ALA A 127 16.27 11.32 17.90
CA ALA A 127 15.30 11.98 17.05
C ALA A 127 14.81 10.93 16.04
N HIS A 128 13.79 10.18 16.44
CA HIS A 128 13.11 9.27 15.52
C HIS A 128 12.44 10.18 14.48
N PRO A 129 12.71 9.96 13.21
CA PRO A 129 12.09 10.75 12.15
C PRO A 129 10.57 10.58 12.08
N GLY A 130 9.99 9.72 12.94
CA GLY A 130 8.58 9.37 13.00
C GLY A 130 7.86 9.93 14.23
N VAL A 131 6.54 9.94 14.16
CA VAL A 131 5.61 10.31 15.23
C VAL A 131 5.17 9.08 15.98
N TYR A 132 5.24 9.11 17.32
CA TYR A 132 4.64 8.07 18.15
C TYR A 132 3.16 8.37 18.39
N ILE A 133 2.30 7.42 18.09
CA ILE A 133 0.86 7.48 18.38
C ILE A 133 0.53 6.29 19.29
N SER A 134 0.00 6.57 20.49
CA SER A 134 -0.32 5.50 21.44
C SER A 134 -1.37 4.52 20.87
N PRO A 135 -1.36 3.23 21.28
CA PRO A 135 -2.32 2.24 20.78
C PRO A 135 -3.78 2.67 20.98
N GLU A 136 -4.10 3.33 22.10
CA GLU A 136 -5.43 3.84 22.38
C GLU A 136 -5.83 4.92 21.37
N LYS A 137 -4.91 5.84 21.05
CA LYS A 137 -5.13 6.89 20.05
C LYS A 137 -5.23 6.31 18.65
N GLN A 138 -4.41 5.29 18.30
CA GLN A 138 -4.51 4.57 17.02
C GLN A 138 -5.90 3.94 16.86
N GLN A 139 -6.42 3.30 17.90
CA GLN A 139 -7.75 2.72 17.90
C GLN A 139 -8.85 3.76 17.77
N LEU A 140 -8.74 4.88 18.50
CA LEU A 140 -9.71 5.98 18.47
C LEU A 140 -9.83 6.61 17.09
N ILE A 141 -8.71 6.82 16.39
CA ILE A 141 -8.68 7.40 15.04
C ILE A 141 -8.84 6.37 13.92
N GLY A 142 -8.95 5.08 14.25
CA GLY A 142 -9.21 4.01 13.30
C GLY A 142 -8.04 3.68 12.38
N VAL A 143 -6.80 3.71 12.89
CA VAL A 143 -5.62 3.32 12.13
C VAL A 143 -5.71 1.85 11.73
N LYS A 144 -5.64 1.59 10.42
CA LYS A 144 -5.45 0.25 9.86
C LYS A 144 -4.06 0.16 9.24
N LYS A 145 -3.51 -1.04 9.27
CA LYS A 145 -2.19 -1.35 8.72
C LYS A 145 -2.33 -2.36 7.59
N GLY A 146 -1.51 -2.22 6.57
CA GLY A 146 -1.30 -3.18 5.49
C GLY A 146 0.18 -3.52 5.39
N LYS A 147 0.51 -4.50 4.55
CA LYS A 147 1.91 -4.90 4.32
C LYS A 147 2.36 -4.55 2.93
N VAL A 148 3.62 -4.18 2.82
CA VAL A 148 4.33 -4.12 1.54
C VAL A 148 4.81 -5.52 1.22
N GLU A 149 4.32 -6.09 0.11
CA GLU A 149 4.61 -7.48 -0.24
C GLU A 149 4.88 -7.64 -1.74
N VAL A 150 5.61 -8.68 -2.09
CA VAL A 150 5.78 -9.07 -3.49
C VAL A 150 4.52 -9.79 -3.94
N ARG A 151 3.86 -9.26 -4.98
CA ARG A 151 2.63 -9.81 -5.55
C ARG A 151 2.72 -9.92 -7.06
N LYS A 152 2.03 -10.90 -7.63
CA LYS A 152 1.77 -10.94 -9.06
C LYS A 152 0.69 -9.91 -9.37
N LEU A 153 1.08 -8.81 -10.01
CA LEU A 153 0.17 -7.74 -10.41
C LEU A 153 -0.29 -7.96 -11.84
N SER A 154 -1.57 -7.83 -12.07
CA SER A 154 -2.20 -7.81 -13.39
C SER A 154 -3.30 -6.77 -13.41
N GLY A 155 -3.60 -6.24 -14.57
CA GLY A 155 -4.65 -5.24 -14.70
C GLY A 155 -5.30 -5.28 -16.07
N GLN A 156 -6.26 -4.38 -16.26
CA GLN A 156 -6.99 -4.23 -17.49
C GLN A 156 -6.96 -2.76 -17.93
N ILE A 157 -6.64 -2.53 -19.17
CA ILE A 157 -6.84 -1.23 -19.82
C ILE A 157 -8.22 -1.28 -20.49
N LEU A 158 -9.08 -0.35 -20.09
CA LEU A 158 -10.39 -0.14 -20.70
C LEU A 158 -10.33 1.12 -21.55
N THR A 159 -10.45 0.96 -22.85
CA THR A 159 -10.29 2.05 -23.79
C THR A 159 -11.29 1.95 -24.93
N VAL A 160 -11.23 2.91 -25.83
CA VAL A 160 -12.11 2.95 -27.00
C VAL A 160 -11.34 2.59 -28.26
N GLY A 161 -12.07 2.00 -29.18
CA GLY A 161 -11.57 1.68 -30.51
C GLY A 161 -12.59 2.01 -31.58
N ARG A 162 -12.15 1.87 -32.82
CA ARG A 162 -12.99 2.01 -33.99
C ARG A 162 -12.59 1.00 -35.06
N VAL A 163 -13.58 0.35 -35.68
CA VAL A 163 -13.31 -0.55 -36.81
C VAL A 163 -12.68 0.28 -37.92
N ALA A 164 -11.54 -0.15 -38.42
CA ALA A 164 -10.71 0.63 -39.31
C ALA A 164 -11.36 0.84 -40.69
N TYR A 165 -11.30 2.08 -41.14
CA TYR A 165 -11.45 2.47 -42.51
C TYR A 165 -10.27 3.32 -42.90
N ASP A 166 -9.32 2.75 -43.63
CA ASP A 166 -8.04 3.41 -43.90
C ASP A 166 -7.64 3.26 -45.37
N PRO A 167 -8.32 3.97 -46.29
CA PRO A 167 -7.99 3.98 -47.71
C PRO A 167 -6.59 4.55 -47.97
N ALA A 168 -6.06 5.40 -47.09
CA ALA A 168 -4.74 5.97 -47.23
C ALA A 168 -3.65 4.90 -47.03
N LEU A 169 -3.79 4.06 -45.99
CA LEU A 169 -2.87 2.94 -45.75
C LEU A 169 -2.97 1.91 -46.89
N PHE A 170 -4.16 1.60 -47.35
CA PHE A 170 -4.36 0.71 -48.51
C PHE A 170 -3.62 1.24 -49.75
N THR A 171 -3.78 2.53 -50.07
CA THR A 171 -3.08 3.17 -51.19
C THR A 171 -1.56 3.12 -51.03
N ALA A 172 -1.05 3.40 -49.81
CA ALA A 172 0.37 3.32 -49.52
C ALA A 172 0.94 1.90 -49.67
N GLN A 173 0.18 0.86 -49.30
CA GLN A 173 0.53 -0.52 -49.56
C GLN A 173 0.62 -0.84 -51.06
N GLN A 174 -0.33 -0.34 -51.85
CA GLN A 174 -0.31 -0.50 -53.30
C GLN A 174 0.91 0.19 -53.92
N GLU A 175 1.20 1.44 -53.52
CA GLU A 175 2.39 2.17 -53.98
C GLU A 175 3.67 1.38 -53.69
N TYR A 176 3.81 0.90 -52.48
CA TYR A 176 4.96 0.07 -52.05
C TYR A 176 5.14 -1.17 -52.91
N LEU A 177 4.06 -1.94 -53.13
CA LEU A 177 4.07 -3.14 -53.96
C LEU A 177 4.37 -2.85 -55.43
N GLN A 178 3.90 -1.71 -55.98
CA GLN A 178 4.25 -1.33 -57.35
C GLN A 178 5.74 -1.04 -57.51
N ILE A 179 6.33 -0.30 -56.57
CA ILE A 179 7.77 0.00 -56.57
C ILE A 179 8.60 -1.29 -56.42
N LEU A 180 8.16 -2.20 -55.56
CA LEU A 180 8.81 -3.52 -55.35
C LEU A 180 8.79 -4.36 -56.63
N LYS A 181 7.63 -4.42 -57.31
CA LYS A 181 7.48 -5.16 -58.60
C LYS A 181 8.32 -4.49 -59.70
N GLY A 182 8.34 -3.17 -59.79
CA GLY A 182 9.15 -2.42 -60.73
C GLY A 182 10.64 -2.74 -60.55
N ARG A 183 11.12 -2.75 -59.33
CA ARG A 183 12.52 -3.10 -58.99
C ARG A 183 12.84 -4.53 -59.39
N GLN A 184 11.99 -5.49 -59.04
CA GLN A 184 12.18 -6.91 -59.38
C GLN A 184 12.24 -7.11 -60.92
N SER A 185 11.43 -6.35 -61.69
CA SER A 185 11.44 -6.38 -63.13
C SER A 185 12.71 -5.76 -63.75
N ALA A 186 13.18 -4.63 -63.20
CA ALA A 186 14.42 -4.00 -63.62
C ALA A 186 15.67 -4.86 -63.35
N GLN A 187 15.68 -5.56 -62.21
CA GLN A 187 16.76 -6.53 -61.86
C GLN A 187 16.78 -7.70 -62.81
N LYS A 188 15.62 -8.24 -63.19
CA LYS A 188 15.51 -9.33 -64.19
C LYS A 188 15.93 -8.90 -65.57
N ALA A 189 15.78 -7.61 -65.91
CA ALA A 189 16.16 -7.07 -67.21
C ALA A 189 17.63 -6.57 -67.26
N ASN A 190 18.41 -6.74 -66.20
CA ASN A 190 19.81 -6.27 -66.07
C ASN A 190 20.01 -4.81 -66.44
N LEU A 191 19.11 -3.91 -66.09
CA LEU A 191 19.16 -2.50 -66.31
C LEU A 191 20.08 -1.84 -65.26
N ASP A 192 21.33 -1.49 -65.64
CA ASP A 192 22.29 -0.80 -64.80
C ASP A 192 21.83 0.65 -64.51
N GLY A 193 21.95 1.12 -63.27
CA GLY A 193 21.64 2.47 -62.85
C GLY A 193 20.24 2.72 -62.25
N VAL A 194 19.33 1.76 -62.36
CA VAL A 194 17.98 1.86 -61.76
C VAL A 194 17.95 1.42 -60.30
N ASP A 195 18.96 0.73 -59.82
CA ASP A 195 18.93 0.03 -58.52
C ASP A 195 19.04 0.98 -57.31
N GLU A 196 19.95 1.99 -57.34
CA GLU A 196 20.10 2.91 -56.21
C GLU A 196 18.89 3.78 -55.95
N GLN A 197 18.28 4.31 -57.03
CA GLN A 197 17.06 5.14 -56.91
C GLN A 197 15.84 4.34 -56.45
N SER A 198 15.70 3.10 -56.97
CA SER A 198 14.61 2.21 -56.56
C SER A 198 14.77 1.72 -55.13
N VAL A 199 15.99 1.48 -54.65
CA VAL A 199 16.28 1.16 -53.24
C VAL A 199 15.93 2.32 -52.33
N SER A 200 16.30 3.55 -52.68
CA SER A 200 15.99 4.75 -51.91
C SER A 200 14.46 4.95 -51.82
N LEU A 201 13.73 4.78 -52.92
CA LEU A 201 12.29 4.91 -52.94
C LEU A 201 11.58 3.82 -52.14
N LEU A 202 12.06 2.57 -52.20
CA LEU A 202 11.52 1.49 -51.39
C LEU A 202 11.72 1.77 -49.89
N LYS A 203 12.90 2.28 -49.48
CA LYS A 203 13.15 2.65 -48.09
C LYS A 203 12.18 3.74 -47.65
N ALA A 204 11.99 4.80 -48.45
CA ALA A 204 11.08 5.90 -48.13
C ALA A 204 9.63 5.43 -47.97
N THR A 205 9.14 4.59 -48.92
CA THR A 205 7.78 4.05 -48.82
C THR A 205 7.63 3.03 -47.67
N ARG A 206 8.65 2.24 -47.35
CA ARG A 206 8.65 1.38 -46.14
C ARG A 206 8.54 2.21 -44.87
N TYR A 207 9.30 3.32 -44.73
CA TYR A 207 9.16 4.25 -43.62
C TYR A 207 7.77 4.88 -43.55
N LYS A 208 7.17 5.22 -44.68
CA LYS A 208 5.77 5.71 -44.75
C LYS A 208 4.82 4.69 -44.13
N LEU A 209 4.94 3.41 -44.50
CA LEU A 209 4.09 2.33 -43.94
C LEU A 209 4.30 2.16 -42.42
N LEU A 210 5.55 2.22 -41.93
CA LEU A 210 5.85 2.17 -40.50
C LEU A 210 5.21 3.34 -39.75
N LEU A 211 5.31 4.58 -40.28
CA LEU A 211 4.70 5.77 -39.69
C LEU A 211 3.16 5.70 -39.70
N MET A 212 2.57 4.99 -40.68
CA MET A 212 1.13 4.74 -40.73
C MET A 212 0.69 3.60 -39.80
N GLY A 213 1.64 2.98 -39.06
CA GLY A 213 1.37 2.02 -38.01
C GLY A 213 1.45 0.56 -38.44
N MET A 214 2.07 0.23 -39.57
CA MET A 214 2.42 -1.16 -39.88
C MET A 214 3.69 -1.57 -39.14
N SER A 215 3.73 -2.80 -38.64
CA SER A 215 4.96 -3.42 -38.12
C SER A 215 5.87 -3.89 -39.25
N ASN A 216 7.15 -4.11 -38.97
CA ASN A 216 8.06 -4.72 -39.95
C ASN A 216 7.59 -6.09 -40.40
N ALA A 217 7.03 -6.90 -39.51
CA ALA A 217 6.51 -8.22 -39.82
C ALA A 217 5.31 -8.17 -40.81
N GLU A 218 4.44 -7.17 -40.67
CA GLU A 218 3.33 -6.95 -41.61
C GLU A 218 3.84 -6.54 -42.98
N ILE A 219 4.83 -5.64 -43.04
CA ILE A 219 5.43 -5.22 -44.32
C ILE A 219 6.11 -6.41 -45.03
N ASP A 220 6.85 -7.22 -44.29
CA ASP A 220 7.49 -8.43 -44.84
C ASP A 220 6.45 -9.46 -45.31
N ALA A 221 5.30 -9.55 -44.61
CA ALA A 221 4.18 -10.39 -45.06
C ALA A 221 3.52 -9.83 -46.31
N LEU A 222 3.34 -8.51 -46.40
CA LEU A 222 2.85 -7.78 -47.56
C LEU A 222 3.73 -8.03 -48.80
N GLU A 223 5.05 -7.97 -48.64
CA GLU A 223 6.02 -8.29 -49.72
C GLU A 223 5.85 -9.71 -50.24
N LYS A 224 5.70 -10.69 -49.33
CA LYS A 224 5.53 -12.10 -49.70
C LYS A 224 4.19 -12.38 -50.37
N GLN A 225 3.11 -11.75 -49.90
CA GLN A 225 1.76 -11.92 -50.45
C GLN A 225 1.60 -11.21 -51.79
N GLY A 226 2.30 -10.09 -51.99
CA GLY A 226 2.24 -9.26 -53.20
C GLY A 226 0.88 -8.60 -53.47
N LYS A 227 0.02 -8.53 -52.45
CA LYS A 227 -1.33 -7.94 -52.52
C LYS A 227 -1.53 -7.07 -51.32
N ALA A 228 -2.17 -5.87 -51.53
CA ALA A 228 -2.58 -5.00 -50.46
C ALA A 228 -3.80 -5.55 -49.71
N GLU A 229 -3.93 -5.19 -48.46
CA GLU A 229 -4.99 -5.66 -47.55
C GLU A 229 -6.32 -4.94 -47.85
N THR A 230 -7.21 -5.61 -48.55
CA THR A 230 -8.52 -5.06 -48.96
C THR A 230 -9.47 -4.82 -47.79
N ASN A 231 -9.32 -5.54 -46.69
CA ASN A 231 -10.13 -5.40 -45.46
C ASN A 231 -9.94 -4.06 -44.73
N LEU A 232 -8.92 -3.27 -45.05
CA LEU A 232 -8.75 -1.87 -44.62
C LEU A 232 -9.68 -0.91 -45.27
N TYR A 233 -10.18 -1.26 -46.48
CA TYR A 233 -10.98 -0.39 -47.33
C TYR A 233 -12.40 -0.92 -47.56
N LEU A 234 -12.52 -2.21 -47.85
CA LEU A 234 -13.79 -2.87 -48.09
C LEU A 234 -13.70 -4.31 -47.60
N PRO A 235 -13.98 -4.59 -46.30
CA PRO A 235 -14.07 -5.95 -45.84
C PRO A 235 -15.22 -6.68 -46.53
N THR A 236 -14.94 -7.87 -47.02
CA THR A 236 -15.95 -8.73 -47.63
C THR A 236 -16.50 -9.70 -46.57
N ASP A 237 -17.65 -10.32 -46.83
CA ASP A 237 -18.20 -11.35 -45.93
C ASP A 237 -17.30 -12.62 -45.81
N GLU A 238 -16.33 -12.76 -46.69
CA GLU A 238 -15.30 -13.80 -46.64
C GLU A 238 -14.15 -13.48 -45.68
N ASP A 239 -13.97 -12.19 -45.36
CA ASP A 239 -12.95 -11.75 -44.42
C ASP A 239 -13.37 -12.10 -42.97
N LYS A 240 -12.69 -13.12 -42.42
CA LYS A 240 -12.97 -13.58 -41.06
C LYS A 240 -12.53 -12.58 -39.97
N ASN A 241 -11.72 -11.60 -40.32
CA ASN A 241 -11.11 -10.63 -39.40
C ASN A 241 -11.28 -9.22 -39.94
N VAL A 242 -11.34 -8.27 -39.00
CA VAL A 242 -11.31 -6.83 -39.30
C VAL A 242 -10.24 -6.14 -38.47
N TRP A 243 -9.74 -5.04 -38.99
CA TRP A 243 -8.84 -4.17 -38.26
C TRP A 243 -9.64 -3.26 -37.31
N VAL A 244 -9.15 -3.15 -36.08
CA VAL A 244 -9.69 -2.20 -35.09
C VAL A 244 -8.55 -1.30 -34.64
N TYR A 245 -8.74 0.00 -34.78
CA TYR A 245 -7.84 1.00 -34.21
C TYR A 245 -8.23 1.28 -32.78
N ILE A 246 -7.30 1.04 -31.85
CA ILE A 246 -7.49 1.19 -30.42
C ILE A 246 -6.66 2.37 -29.95
N THR A 247 -7.27 3.23 -29.15
CA THR A 247 -6.62 4.39 -28.56
C THR A 247 -5.90 4.00 -27.28
N ILE A 248 -4.58 4.22 -27.20
CA ILE A 248 -3.77 3.97 -26.00
C ILE A 248 -3.28 5.31 -25.49
N TYR A 249 -3.52 5.62 -24.23
CA TYR A 249 -3.03 6.84 -23.63
C TYR A 249 -1.53 6.77 -23.34
N GLU A 250 -0.84 7.91 -23.38
CA GLU A 250 0.60 8.00 -23.18
C GLU A 250 1.08 7.30 -21.89
N TYR A 251 0.34 7.45 -20.80
CA TYR A 251 0.66 6.83 -19.51
C TYR A 251 0.46 5.30 -19.48
N GLU A 252 -0.27 4.75 -20.44
CA GLU A 252 -0.52 3.30 -20.60
C GLU A 252 0.41 2.66 -21.63
N ALA A 253 1.14 3.48 -22.40
CA ALA A 253 1.96 3.01 -23.51
C ALA A 253 2.98 1.94 -23.12
N GLY A 254 3.54 2.04 -21.92
CA GLY A 254 4.49 1.05 -21.38
C GLY A 254 3.85 -0.28 -20.95
N LEU A 255 2.52 -0.36 -20.89
CA LEU A 255 1.78 -1.55 -20.46
C LEU A 255 1.29 -2.38 -21.65
N VAL A 256 1.31 -1.81 -22.85
CA VAL A 256 0.78 -2.44 -24.07
C VAL A 256 1.92 -2.85 -24.98
N SER A 257 1.83 -4.06 -25.50
CA SER A 257 2.82 -4.62 -26.44
C SER A 257 2.15 -5.36 -27.60
N GLU A 258 2.87 -5.47 -28.70
CA GLU A 258 2.45 -6.30 -29.84
C GLU A 258 2.25 -7.76 -29.40
N GLY A 259 1.24 -8.42 -29.93
CA GLY A 259 0.88 -9.79 -29.59
C GLY A 259 -0.12 -9.94 -28.44
N MET A 260 -0.37 -8.87 -27.66
CA MET A 260 -1.32 -8.94 -26.54
C MET A 260 -2.74 -9.22 -27.01
N PRO A 261 -3.48 -10.08 -26.28
CA PRO A 261 -4.89 -10.34 -26.56
C PRO A 261 -5.72 -9.08 -26.26
N VAL A 262 -6.73 -8.84 -27.06
CA VAL A 262 -7.71 -7.78 -26.87
C VAL A 262 -9.11 -8.33 -27.03
N GLN A 263 -10.00 -7.89 -26.19
CA GLN A 263 -11.43 -8.15 -26.29
C GLN A 263 -12.14 -6.87 -26.70
N VAL A 264 -12.98 -7.00 -27.72
CA VAL A 264 -13.71 -5.86 -28.29
C VAL A 264 -15.20 -6.12 -28.13
N ASP A 265 -15.94 -5.14 -27.64
CA ASP A 265 -17.40 -5.17 -27.62
C ASP A 265 -17.97 -3.88 -28.28
N THR A 266 -19.20 -3.96 -28.73
CA THR A 266 -19.87 -2.82 -29.38
C THR A 266 -21.31 -2.71 -28.92
N LEU A 267 -21.81 -1.50 -28.86
CA LEU A 267 -23.21 -1.23 -28.50
C LEU A 267 -24.20 -1.84 -29.50
N ALA A 268 -23.79 -2.09 -30.75
CA ALA A 268 -24.63 -2.72 -31.74
C ALA A 268 -24.98 -4.18 -31.44
N TYR A 269 -24.14 -4.87 -30.67
CA TYR A 269 -24.32 -6.28 -30.30
C TYR A 269 -24.06 -6.46 -28.78
N PRO A 270 -25.00 -6.05 -27.92
CA PRO A 270 -24.83 -6.12 -26.48
C PRO A 270 -24.59 -7.56 -26.01
N GLY A 271 -23.59 -7.72 -25.12
CA GLY A 271 -23.23 -9.03 -24.56
C GLY A 271 -22.40 -9.94 -25.48
N GLN A 272 -22.08 -9.46 -26.70
CA GLN A 272 -21.18 -10.19 -27.61
C GLN A 272 -19.78 -9.58 -27.55
N THR A 273 -18.78 -10.40 -27.31
CA THR A 273 -17.36 -10.05 -27.30
C THR A 273 -16.65 -10.63 -28.49
N PHE A 274 -15.87 -9.84 -29.17
CA PHE A 274 -15.05 -10.23 -30.31
C PHE A 274 -13.60 -10.33 -29.84
N GLN A 275 -12.95 -11.45 -30.11
CA GLN A 275 -11.57 -11.69 -29.72
C GLN A 275 -10.60 -11.16 -30.78
N GLY A 276 -9.49 -10.61 -30.35
CA GLY A 276 -8.47 -10.10 -31.25
C GLY A 276 -7.10 -10.08 -30.62
N ARG A 277 -6.14 -9.53 -31.34
CA ARG A 277 -4.77 -9.38 -30.91
C ARG A 277 -4.19 -8.09 -31.45
N ILE A 278 -3.41 -7.39 -30.63
CA ILE A 278 -2.64 -6.22 -31.05
C ILE A 278 -1.53 -6.69 -31.99
N VAL A 279 -1.51 -6.14 -33.19
CA VAL A 279 -0.52 -6.50 -34.23
C VAL A 279 0.59 -5.46 -34.28
N SER A 280 0.24 -4.17 -34.11
CA SER A 280 1.22 -3.11 -34.14
C SER A 280 0.77 -1.91 -33.31
N ILE A 281 1.72 -1.09 -32.90
CA ILE A 281 1.49 0.17 -32.20
C ILE A 281 2.20 1.27 -32.99
N THR A 282 1.45 2.30 -33.40
CA THR A 282 2.01 3.41 -34.17
C THR A 282 3.10 4.13 -33.36
N PRO A 283 4.30 4.34 -33.93
CA PRO A 283 5.40 4.98 -33.20
C PRO A 283 5.21 6.49 -33.02
N LEU A 284 4.16 7.05 -33.60
CA LEU A 284 3.84 8.48 -33.56
C LEU A 284 2.76 8.75 -32.53
N LEU A 285 3.07 9.57 -31.52
CA LEU A 285 2.12 10.09 -30.54
C LEU A 285 1.30 11.22 -31.18
N GLU A 286 -0.02 11.13 -31.09
CA GLU A 286 -0.92 12.22 -31.43
C GLU A 286 -0.81 13.32 -30.36
N ALA A 287 -0.21 14.45 -30.74
CA ALA A 287 0.14 15.50 -29.79
C ALA A 287 -1.08 16.17 -29.12
N ALA A 288 -2.20 16.27 -29.86
CA ALA A 288 -3.42 16.93 -29.38
C ALA A 288 -4.12 16.14 -28.28
N THR A 289 -4.14 14.81 -28.40
CA THR A 289 -4.84 13.91 -27.49
C THR A 289 -3.89 13.16 -26.53
N ARG A 290 -2.59 13.24 -26.75
CA ARG A 290 -1.56 12.45 -26.05
C ARG A 290 -1.86 10.94 -26.08
N THR A 291 -2.20 10.45 -27.28
CA THR A 291 -2.53 9.04 -27.47
C THR A 291 -1.69 8.42 -28.57
N LEU A 292 -1.47 7.12 -28.46
CA LEU A 292 -0.94 6.24 -29.50
C LEU A 292 -2.10 5.46 -30.11
N LYS A 293 -1.95 5.07 -31.36
CA LYS A 293 -2.90 4.21 -32.05
C LYS A 293 -2.33 2.80 -32.11
N ALA A 294 -3.02 1.84 -31.48
CA ALA A 294 -2.73 0.42 -31.65
C ALA A 294 -3.65 -0.16 -32.74
N ARG A 295 -3.09 -1.03 -33.58
CA ARG A 295 -3.83 -1.79 -34.60
C ARG A 295 -4.04 -3.21 -34.08
N ALA A 296 -5.28 -3.61 -33.96
CA ALA A 296 -5.65 -4.97 -33.57
C ALA A 296 -6.37 -5.67 -34.71
N LEU A 297 -6.03 -6.93 -34.91
CA LEU A 297 -6.77 -7.82 -35.81
C LEU A 297 -7.80 -8.58 -34.98
N VAL A 298 -9.07 -8.35 -35.25
CA VAL A 298 -10.22 -8.83 -34.46
C VAL A 298 -11.06 -9.77 -35.30
N GLU A 299 -11.43 -10.91 -34.72
CA GLU A 299 -12.33 -11.87 -35.37
C GLU A 299 -13.72 -11.25 -35.60
N ASN A 300 -14.25 -11.41 -36.82
CA ASN A 300 -15.54 -10.86 -37.21
C ASN A 300 -16.47 -11.93 -37.82
N PRO A 301 -16.89 -12.91 -37.02
CA PRO A 301 -17.75 -13.98 -37.52
C PRO A 301 -19.09 -13.42 -38.00
N GLY A 302 -19.41 -13.71 -39.26
CA GLY A 302 -20.64 -13.23 -39.91
C GLY A 302 -20.67 -11.77 -40.27
N GLY A 303 -19.51 -11.11 -40.37
CA GLY A 303 -19.40 -9.72 -40.85
C GLY A 303 -20.16 -8.68 -40.00
N LYS A 304 -20.28 -8.92 -38.68
CA LYS A 304 -21.07 -8.08 -37.76
C LYS A 304 -20.41 -6.72 -37.52
N LEU A 305 -19.10 -6.70 -37.36
CA LEU A 305 -18.34 -5.46 -37.18
C LEU A 305 -18.23 -4.80 -38.56
N LYS A 306 -18.82 -3.61 -38.72
CA LYS A 306 -18.77 -2.79 -39.92
C LYS A 306 -17.78 -1.66 -39.76
N LEU A 307 -17.25 -1.16 -40.88
CA LEU A 307 -16.30 -0.04 -40.90
C LEU A 307 -16.86 1.16 -40.11
N GLU A 308 -15.96 1.88 -39.44
CA GLU A 308 -16.25 3.05 -38.59
C GLU A 308 -17.11 2.78 -37.36
N MET A 309 -17.51 1.52 -37.07
CA MET A 309 -18.19 1.23 -35.81
C MET A 309 -17.29 1.53 -34.62
N PHE A 310 -17.86 2.26 -33.66
CA PHE A 310 -17.23 2.42 -32.34
C PHE A 310 -17.30 1.12 -31.54
N ALA A 311 -16.24 0.86 -30.81
CA ALA A 311 -16.09 -0.29 -29.96
C ALA A 311 -15.38 0.07 -28.65
N ASN A 312 -15.69 -0.63 -27.58
CA ASN A 312 -14.86 -0.63 -26.38
C ASN A 312 -13.81 -1.71 -26.55
N ALA A 313 -12.62 -1.46 -26.10
CA ALA A 313 -11.52 -2.41 -26.11
C ALA A 313 -11.03 -2.66 -24.69
N ARG A 314 -10.83 -3.93 -24.37
CA ARG A 314 -10.25 -4.39 -23.10
C ARG A 314 -8.97 -5.13 -23.40
N ILE A 315 -7.88 -4.67 -22.79
CA ILE A 315 -6.54 -5.24 -22.94
C ILE A 315 -6.10 -5.69 -21.55
N ASP A 316 -5.88 -6.99 -21.38
CA ASP A 316 -5.35 -7.53 -20.14
C ASP A 316 -3.82 -7.45 -20.17
N TYR A 317 -3.21 -6.92 -19.10
CA TYR A 317 -1.76 -6.85 -18.97
C TYR A 317 -1.29 -7.50 -17.67
N GLU A 318 -0.09 -8.05 -17.70
CA GLU A 318 0.58 -8.63 -16.55
C GLU A 318 1.89 -7.87 -16.28
N LEU A 319 2.05 -7.39 -15.05
CA LEU A 319 3.30 -6.75 -14.60
C LEU A 319 4.30 -7.79 -14.04
N GLY A 320 3.83 -9.02 -13.80
CA GLY A 320 4.60 -10.05 -13.13
C GLY A 320 4.69 -9.85 -11.61
N GLU A 321 5.69 -10.45 -10.99
CA GLU A 321 5.95 -10.29 -9.55
C GLU A 321 6.61 -8.95 -9.28
N LYS A 322 5.93 -8.09 -8.52
CA LYS A 322 6.35 -6.74 -8.18
C LYS A 322 6.19 -6.48 -6.70
N LEU A 323 7.08 -5.66 -6.16
CA LEU A 323 6.85 -5.10 -4.83
C LEU A 323 5.66 -4.17 -4.89
N ALA A 324 4.68 -4.39 -4.02
CA ALA A 324 3.39 -3.72 -4.09
C ALA A 324 2.99 -3.14 -2.73
N VAL A 325 2.37 -1.97 -2.77
CA VAL A 325 1.79 -1.28 -1.61
C VAL A 325 0.30 -1.08 -1.85
N PRO A 326 -0.57 -1.28 -0.83
CA PRO A 326 -1.99 -0.99 -0.97
C PRO A 326 -2.23 0.47 -1.40
N GLU A 327 -3.16 0.68 -2.32
CA GLU A 327 -3.52 2.03 -2.80
C GLU A 327 -3.89 2.96 -1.65
N ASP A 328 -4.67 2.46 -0.69
CA ASP A 328 -5.12 3.22 0.48
C ASP A 328 -3.97 3.69 1.39
N ALA A 329 -2.78 3.11 1.25
CA ALA A 329 -1.60 3.53 2.01
C ALA A 329 -0.89 4.75 1.39
N VAL A 330 -1.18 5.08 0.15
CA VAL A 330 -0.49 6.14 -0.58
C VAL A 330 -1.19 7.47 -0.40
N MET A 331 -0.45 8.47 0.02
CA MET A 331 -0.88 9.87 0.09
C MET A 331 -0.21 10.67 -1.02
N HIS A 332 -1.02 11.23 -1.92
CA HIS A 332 -0.54 12.13 -2.97
C HIS A 332 -0.41 13.56 -2.42
N ALA A 333 0.82 13.97 -2.09
CA ALA A 333 1.13 15.29 -1.54
C ALA A 333 1.75 16.21 -2.62
N GLY A 334 0.93 16.67 -3.55
CA GLY A 334 1.36 17.50 -4.67
C GLY A 334 2.31 16.75 -5.61
N ALA A 335 3.60 17.12 -5.60
CA ALA A 335 4.61 16.51 -6.47
C ALA A 335 5.24 15.23 -5.91
N ARG A 336 4.86 14.78 -4.72
CA ARG A 336 5.46 13.63 -4.02
C ARG A 336 4.38 12.70 -3.50
N ASP A 337 4.65 11.40 -3.62
CA ASP A 337 3.87 10.35 -3.00
C ASP A 337 4.53 9.95 -1.68
N ILE A 338 3.72 9.87 -0.62
CA ILE A 338 4.18 9.59 0.74
C ILE A 338 3.41 8.38 1.27
N VAL A 339 4.13 7.49 1.96
CA VAL A 339 3.57 6.36 2.70
C VAL A 339 4.07 6.41 4.12
N TYR A 340 3.17 6.23 5.10
CA TYR A 340 3.55 6.12 6.50
C TYR A 340 3.89 4.67 6.83
N VAL A 341 5.16 4.42 7.13
CA VAL A 341 5.67 3.12 7.60
C VAL A 341 5.59 3.07 9.11
N VAL A 342 5.17 1.94 9.65
CA VAL A 342 5.09 1.72 11.08
C VAL A 342 6.29 0.88 11.52
N ASP A 343 7.13 1.44 12.36
CA ASP A 343 8.27 0.70 12.90
C ASP A 343 7.85 -0.28 14.02
N PRO A 344 8.68 -1.25 14.42
CA PRO A 344 8.38 -2.20 15.49
C PRO A 344 8.12 -1.53 16.86
N ASN A 345 8.59 -0.30 17.09
CA ASN A 345 8.40 0.45 18.31
C ASN A 345 7.11 1.29 18.31
N GLY A 346 6.35 1.27 17.21
CA GLY A 346 5.07 1.98 17.07
C GLY A 346 5.20 3.43 16.62
N TYR A 347 6.35 3.81 16.04
CA TYR A 347 6.52 5.10 15.39
C TYR A 347 6.04 5.05 13.95
N PHE A 348 5.44 6.14 13.50
CA PHE A 348 4.94 6.34 12.14
C PHE A 348 5.89 7.26 11.39
N GLU A 349 6.62 6.71 10.43
CA GLU A 349 7.63 7.43 9.65
C GLU A 349 7.11 7.73 8.25
N PRO A 350 7.07 8.99 7.81
CA PRO A 350 6.72 9.33 6.43
C PRO A 350 7.88 9.01 5.50
N LYS A 351 7.66 8.11 4.54
CA LYS A 351 8.62 7.79 3.48
C LYS A 351 8.13 8.31 2.13
N THR A 352 8.97 9.06 1.43
CA THR A 352 8.70 9.41 0.04
C THR A 352 8.92 8.18 -0.82
N VAL A 353 7.95 7.86 -1.67
CA VAL A 353 7.96 6.68 -2.53
C VAL A 353 7.90 7.09 -3.99
N LYS A 354 8.47 6.24 -4.85
CA LYS A 354 8.29 6.32 -6.29
C LYS A 354 7.46 5.13 -6.72
N LEU A 355 6.29 5.42 -7.26
CA LEU A 355 5.31 4.42 -7.65
C LEU A 355 5.39 4.14 -9.15
N GLY A 356 5.05 2.92 -9.52
CA GLY A 356 4.86 2.47 -10.89
C GLY A 356 3.37 2.33 -11.23
N ALA A 357 3.05 1.29 -11.99
CA ALA A 357 1.69 1.04 -12.42
C ALA A 357 0.77 0.63 -11.25
N LYS A 358 -0.50 1.02 -11.38
CA LYS A 358 -1.57 0.62 -10.45
C LYS A 358 -2.30 -0.59 -11.01
N ALA A 359 -2.46 -1.62 -10.19
CA ALA A 359 -3.23 -2.81 -10.54
C ALA A 359 -3.89 -3.43 -9.30
N GLN A 360 -5.14 -3.89 -9.41
CA GLN A 360 -5.85 -4.64 -8.36
C GLN A 360 -5.92 -3.93 -6.99
N GLY A 361 -5.97 -2.59 -6.95
CA GLY A 361 -5.98 -1.82 -5.70
C GLY A 361 -4.60 -1.69 -5.01
N TYR A 362 -3.53 -1.96 -5.75
CA TYR A 362 -2.14 -1.82 -5.33
C TYR A 362 -1.36 -0.96 -6.33
N TYR A 363 -0.36 -0.25 -5.83
CA TYR A 363 0.66 0.38 -6.65
C TYR A 363 1.94 -0.47 -6.64
N GLU A 364 2.58 -0.61 -7.80
CA GLU A 364 3.96 -1.08 -7.88
C GLU A 364 4.88 -0.08 -7.16
N VAL A 365 5.80 -0.57 -6.36
CA VAL A 365 6.81 0.24 -5.67
C VAL A 365 8.13 0.15 -6.43
N LEU A 366 8.54 1.28 -7.02
CA LEU A 366 9.83 1.39 -7.72
C LEU A 366 10.96 1.73 -6.75
N GLN A 367 10.69 2.60 -5.75
CA GLN A 367 11.66 3.04 -4.75
C GLN A 367 10.96 3.51 -3.46
N GLY A 368 11.66 3.40 -2.34
CA GLY A 368 11.27 3.99 -1.06
C GLY A 368 10.70 3.03 -0.03
N LEU A 369 10.34 1.80 -0.40
CA LEU A 369 9.85 0.77 0.52
C LEU A 369 10.55 -0.57 0.29
N THR A 370 10.50 -1.44 1.30
CA THR A 370 11.01 -2.81 1.27
C THR A 370 9.91 -3.82 1.61
N ALA A 371 10.07 -5.05 1.14
CA ALA A 371 9.10 -6.11 1.44
C ALA A 371 9.06 -6.40 2.95
N GLY A 372 7.85 -6.56 3.48
CA GLY A 372 7.59 -6.85 4.88
C GLY A 372 7.34 -5.63 5.75
N GLU A 373 7.52 -4.40 5.25
CA GLU A 373 7.18 -3.18 5.99
C GLU A 373 5.67 -3.07 6.22
N ASP A 374 5.29 -2.70 7.44
CA ASP A 374 3.91 -2.38 7.77
C ASP A 374 3.64 -0.91 7.43
N VAL A 375 2.57 -0.67 6.66
CA VAL A 375 2.17 0.66 6.20
C VAL A 375 0.76 1.01 6.68
N VAL A 376 0.51 2.29 6.88
CA VAL A 376 -0.81 2.78 7.27
C VAL A 376 -1.73 2.81 6.05
N THR A 377 -2.91 2.17 6.15
CA THR A 377 -3.91 2.11 5.07
C THR A 377 -5.20 2.87 5.40
N SER A 378 -5.29 3.44 6.60
CA SER A 378 -6.44 4.25 7.02
C SER A 378 -6.00 5.32 8.01
N ALA A 379 -6.71 6.42 8.05
CA ALA A 379 -6.40 7.58 8.90
C ALA A 379 -5.08 8.29 8.55
N ASN A 380 -4.55 8.12 7.35
CA ASN A 380 -3.28 8.69 6.86
C ASN A 380 -3.22 10.21 7.07
N PHE A 381 -4.31 10.92 6.77
CA PHE A 381 -4.40 12.38 6.96
C PHE A 381 -4.28 12.78 8.43
N LEU A 382 -4.87 12.00 9.36
CA LEU A 382 -4.76 12.28 10.80
C LEU A 382 -3.33 12.01 11.30
N VAL A 383 -2.69 10.96 10.82
CA VAL A 383 -1.29 10.65 11.10
C VAL A 383 -0.36 11.75 10.55
N ASP A 384 -0.60 12.22 9.34
CA ASP A 384 0.13 13.32 8.72
C ASP A 384 -0.03 14.63 9.52
N SER A 385 -1.26 14.95 9.93
CA SER A 385 -1.54 16.14 10.72
C SER A 385 -0.84 16.10 12.08
N GLU A 386 -0.84 14.96 12.76
CA GLU A 386 -0.13 14.75 14.03
C GLU A 386 1.38 14.85 13.83
N SER A 387 1.90 14.28 12.73
CA SER A 387 3.31 14.36 12.39
C SER A 387 3.77 15.80 12.19
N LYS A 388 3.02 16.59 11.44
CA LYS A 388 3.30 18.01 11.19
C LYS A 388 3.20 18.84 12.45
N LEU A 389 2.18 18.58 13.28
CA LEU A 389 2.01 19.28 14.56
C LEU A 389 3.20 19.03 15.49
N ASN A 390 3.61 17.76 15.64
CA ASN A 390 4.76 17.41 16.47
C ASN A 390 6.08 17.98 15.93
N ALA A 391 6.26 18.04 14.60
CA ALA A 391 7.42 18.68 13.99
C ALA A 391 7.49 20.17 14.33
N VAL A 392 6.36 20.89 14.26
CA VAL A 392 6.28 22.32 14.62
C VAL A 392 6.53 22.52 16.11
N LEU A 393 5.96 21.70 16.99
CA LEU A 393 6.17 21.77 18.42
C LEU A 393 7.64 21.52 18.79
N ASN A 394 8.30 20.56 18.15
CA ASN A 394 9.72 20.28 18.35
C ASN A 394 10.61 21.45 17.86
N GLN A 395 10.27 22.10 16.74
CA GLN A 395 10.96 23.31 16.28
C GLN A 395 10.80 24.50 17.23
N MET A 396 9.64 24.63 17.88
CA MET A 396 9.42 25.67 18.88
C MET A 396 10.15 25.40 20.20
N ALA A 397 10.41 24.14 20.51
CA ALA A 397 11.12 23.71 21.73
C ALA A 397 12.65 23.87 21.63
N ASP A 398 13.22 23.95 20.43
CA ASP A 398 14.65 24.16 20.19
C ASP A 398 14.91 25.51 19.47
N PRO A 399 15.16 26.60 20.25
CA PRO A 399 15.35 27.94 19.69
C PRO A 399 16.63 28.10 18.86
N ASN A 400 17.51 27.08 18.80
CA ASN A 400 18.84 27.18 18.20
C ASN A 400 18.96 26.53 16.81
N GLN A 401 17.88 26.02 16.24
CA GLN A 401 17.93 25.54 14.84
C GLN A 401 17.71 26.72 13.87
N PRO A 402 18.55 26.85 12.84
CA PRO A 402 18.39 27.90 11.82
C PRO A 402 17.06 27.69 11.10
N ARG A 403 16.24 28.73 11.06
CA ARG A 403 15.00 28.79 10.27
C ARG A 403 15.37 28.59 8.81
N GLY A 404 15.05 27.43 8.26
CA GLY A 404 15.17 27.18 6.83
C GLY A 404 14.19 28.08 6.09
N ASP A 405 14.73 29.00 5.29
CA ASP A 405 13.98 29.86 4.39
C ASP A 405 13.26 28.96 3.35
N HIS A 406 11.97 28.92 3.43
CA HIS A 406 11.12 28.37 2.38
C HIS A 406 10.99 29.41 1.27
N GLN A 407 11.75 29.23 0.19
CA GLN A 407 11.43 29.76 -1.13
C GLN A 407 10.69 28.72 -1.98
#